data_f4ddf6538f067d563b4509a838b9d972
#
_entry.id   f4ddf6538f067d563b4509a838b9d972
#
_cell.length_a   1.000
_cell.length_b   1.000
_cell.length_c   1.000
_cell.angle_alpha   90.00
_cell.angle_beta   90.00
_cell.angle_gamma   90.00
#
_symmetry.space_group_name_H-M   'P 1'
#
loop_
_entity.id
_entity.type
_entity.pdbx_description
1 polymer ?
#
loop_
_entity_poly.entity_id
_entity_poly.type
_entity_poly.pdbx_seq_one_letter_code
_entity_poly.pdbx_strand_id
1 'polypeptide(L)'
;MWPVVDEAHRMSAHYSSWSGEVAETKRFKLGRLLSETAHHLLLMTATPHAGKEEDFQLFMSLLDRDRFEGQYRQGVHRTDTKGLMRRMVKEDLLTFEGKPLFPERKAYTVEYELSPAERDLYEQVTDYVRTEMGQAERISQAGDKKRGNNVGFALTVLQRRLASSPEAILRSLERRQYRLDTKLRDMQRITEDAQSGTALDFAADVLPAFSVDEFEDLDEETTDEERAQFEEQADQVVDLATAAQTIPELRVEIAILEDLIRVARRVRLQDDDKKWVQLRTILDEQLLTHDGSGDARKIIVFTEHRDTLGYLQAKITAQFGRADSVVTIHGGTRREDRKLARERFTHNPDTVVLLATDAAGEGLNLQRAHLMVNYDLPWNPNRIEQR
;
A
#
# COMPACT_ATOMS: atom_id res chain seq x y z
N MET A 1 -39.59 3.58 2.41
CA MET A 1 -38.32 2.95 2.88
C MET A 1 -37.25 4.02 2.83
N TRP A 2 -36.37 4.10 3.84
CA TRP A 2 -35.23 5.02 3.89
C TRP A 2 -33.99 4.17 3.75
N PRO A 3 -33.45 3.95 2.55
CA PRO A 3 -32.17 3.28 2.41
C PRO A 3 -31.05 4.14 2.99
N VAL A 4 -30.23 3.50 3.82
CA VAL A 4 -28.99 4.06 4.37
C VAL A 4 -27.86 3.22 3.84
N VAL A 5 -26.92 3.86 3.18
CA VAL A 5 -25.74 3.20 2.61
C VAL A 5 -24.55 3.65 3.41
N ASP A 6 -23.91 2.72 4.11
CA ASP A 6 -22.63 2.93 4.79
C ASP A 6 -21.49 2.63 3.83
N GLU A 7 -20.33 3.27 4.04
CA GLU A 7 -19.18 3.23 3.13
C GLU A 7 -19.57 3.56 1.68
N ALA A 8 -20.40 4.60 1.53
CA ALA A 8 -21.02 4.95 0.25
C ALA A 8 -20.03 5.40 -0.83
N HIS A 9 -18.77 5.78 -0.46
CA HIS A 9 -17.69 6.04 -1.41
C HIS A 9 -17.43 4.86 -2.34
N ARG A 10 -17.78 3.63 -1.91
CA ARG A 10 -17.71 2.43 -2.75
C ARG A 10 -18.73 2.40 -3.91
N MET A 11 -19.67 3.35 -3.97
CA MET A 11 -20.54 3.60 -5.12
C MET A 11 -19.89 4.62 -6.05
N SER A 12 -18.68 4.34 -6.52
CA SER A 12 -17.88 5.24 -7.35
C SER A 12 -18.09 5.02 -8.84
N ALA A 13 -17.79 6.04 -9.61
CA ALA A 13 -17.60 6.01 -11.06
C ALA A 13 -16.45 6.95 -11.40
N HIS A 14 -15.78 6.69 -12.51
CA HIS A 14 -14.66 7.51 -12.96
C HIS A 14 -14.73 7.74 -14.47
N TYR A 15 -14.07 8.78 -14.96
CA TYR A 15 -13.93 8.99 -16.38
C TYR A 15 -12.77 8.19 -16.94
N SER A 16 -13.04 7.37 -17.96
CA SER A 16 -12.00 6.61 -18.65
C SER A 16 -10.99 7.56 -19.30
N SER A 17 -9.72 7.41 -18.99
CA SER A 17 -8.63 8.21 -19.57
C SER A 17 -8.49 8.04 -21.09
N TRP A 18 -9.07 6.96 -21.66
CA TRP A 18 -8.98 6.62 -23.07
C TRP A 18 -10.17 7.09 -23.88
N SER A 19 -11.39 6.92 -23.38
CA SER A 19 -12.62 7.22 -24.13
C SER A 19 -13.30 8.51 -23.66
N GLY A 20 -12.94 9.05 -22.50
CA GLY A 20 -13.66 10.15 -21.85
C GLY A 20 -15.08 9.79 -21.41
N GLU A 21 -15.45 8.51 -21.51
CA GLU A 21 -16.73 8.00 -21.07
C GLU A 21 -16.70 7.65 -19.57
N VAL A 22 -17.86 7.69 -18.91
CA VAL A 22 -17.98 7.31 -17.50
C VAL A 22 -17.94 5.79 -17.37
N ALA A 23 -16.93 5.28 -16.69
CA ALA A 23 -16.85 3.90 -16.28
C ALA A 23 -17.59 3.73 -14.95
N GLU A 24 -18.77 3.11 -15.00
CA GLU A 24 -19.63 2.89 -13.85
C GLU A 24 -19.38 1.52 -13.21
N THR A 25 -19.12 1.50 -11.92
CA THR A 25 -19.06 0.25 -11.17
C THR A 25 -20.46 -0.38 -11.00
N LYS A 26 -20.50 -1.66 -10.64
CA LYS A 26 -21.77 -2.33 -10.31
C LYS A 26 -22.49 -1.67 -9.14
N ARG A 27 -21.71 -1.17 -8.17
CA ARG A 27 -22.23 -0.48 -6.98
C ARG A 27 -22.74 0.91 -7.33
N PHE A 28 -22.11 1.64 -8.23
CA PHE A 28 -22.61 2.91 -8.73
C PHE A 28 -23.96 2.74 -9.42
N LYS A 29 -24.11 1.69 -10.26
CA LYS A 29 -25.39 1.35 -10.90
C LYS A 29 -26.49 1.03 -9.88
N LEU A 30 -26.14 0.35 -8.78
CA LEU A 30 -27.05 0.11 -7.66
C LEU A 30 -27.41 1.43 -6.97
N GLY A 31 -26.43 2.31 -6.71
CA GLY A 31 -26.65 3.65 -6.12
C GLY A 31 -27.61 4.48 -6.95
N ARG A 32 -27.45 4.47 -8.28
CA ARG A 32 -28.35 5.15 -9.21
C ARG A 32 -29.78 4.58 -9.16
N LEU A 33 -29.93 3.26 -9.13
CA LEU A 33 -31.24 2.62 -8.98
C LEU A 33 -31.91 3.00 -7.65
N LEU A 34 -31.14 3.03 -6.56
CA LEU A 34 -31.64 3.46 -5.25
C LEU A 34 -32.07 4.93 -5.28
N SER A 35 -31.29 5.80 -5.91
CA SER A 35 -31.61 7.23 -6.07
C SER A 35 -32.92 7.45 -6.84
N GLU A 36 -33.15 6.67 -7.90
CA GLU A 36 -34.38 6.78 -8.72
C GLU A 36 -35.64 6.21 -8.03
N THR A 37 -35.48 5.25 -7.11
CA THR A 37 -36.59 4.52 -6.51
C THR A 37 -36.92 4.95 -5.08
N ALA A 38 -35.96 5.51 -4.35
CA ALA A 38 -36.13 5.89 -2.95
C ALA A 38 -36.58 7.35 -2.80
N HIS A 39 -37.57 7.62 -1.95
CA HIS A 39 -37.94 8.99 -1.61
C HIS A 39 -36.88 9.73 -0.79
N HIS A 40 -36.09 9.00 -0.01
CA HIS A 40 -35.04 9.52 0.81
C HIS A 40 -33.86 8.55 0.74
N LEU A 41 -32.69 9.03 0.41
CA LEU A 41 -31.44 8.26 0.34
C LEU A 41 -30.41 8.94 1.24
N LEU A 42 -29.82 8.17 2.17
CA LEU A 42 -28.72 8.62 3.00
C LEU A 42 -27.46 7.86 2.63
N LEU A 43 -26.47 8.59 2.14
CA LEU A 43 -25.13 8.08 1.86
C LEU A 43 -24.19 8.52 2.99
N MET A 44 -23.53 7.56 3.65
CA MET A 44 -22.57 7.82 4.73
C MET A 44 -21.20 7.34 4.29
N THR A 45 -20.20 8.18 4.47
CA THR A 45 -18.81 7.85 4.19
C THR A 45 -17.87 8.74 4.99
N ALA A 46 -16.70 8.22 5.34
CA ALA A 46 -15.61 9.01 5.90
C ALA A 46 -14.85 9.78 4.80
N THR A 47 -14.75 9.21 3.60
CA THR A 47 -13.99 9.72 2.46
C THR A 47 -14.89 9.78 1.22
N PRO A 48 -15.53 10.91 0.92
CA PRO A 48 -16.50 10.99 -0.19
C PRO A 48 -15.87 10.90 -1.58
N HIS A 49 -14.55 11.04 -1.71
CA HIS A 49 -13.82 10.90 -2.99
C HIS A 49 -12.35 10.56 -2.77
N ALA A 50 -11.75 9.91 -3.76
CA ALA A 50 -10.35 9.48 -3.76
C ALA A 50 -9.36 10.58 -4.24
N GLY A 51 -9.71 11.86 -4.10
CA GLY A 51 -8.83 12.99 -4.45
C GLY A 51 -9.09 13.61 -5.81
N LYS A 52 -9.90 13.00 -6.69
CA LYS A 52 -10.31 13.58 -7.99
C LYS A 52 -11.68 14.25 -7.86
N GLU A 53 -11.75 15.52 -8.15
CA GLU A 53 -13.02 16.30 -8.09
C GLU A 53 -14.06 15.79 -9.09
N GLU A 54 -13.61 15.19 -10.20
CA GLU A 54 -14.46 14.59 -11.23
C GLU A 54 -15.23 13.38 -10.66
N ASP A 55 -14.54 12.51 -9.92
CA ASP A 55 -15.13 11.32 -9.31
C ASP A 55 -16.10 11.71 -8.18
N PHE A 56 -15.76 12.75 -7.43
CA PHE A 56 -16.67 13.32 -6.42
C PHE A 56 -17.95 13.89 -7.05
N GLN A 57 -17.84 14.56 -8.19
CA GLN A 57 -19.01 15.06 -8.92
C GLN A 57 -19.92 13.91 -9.38
N LEU A 58 -19.34 12.82 -9.90
CA LEU A 58 -20.07 11.62 -10.26
C LEU A 58 -20.75 11.00 -9.04
N PHE A 59 -20.07 10.89 -7.91
CA PHE A 59 -20.66 10.39 -6.66
C PHE A 59 -21.84 11.27 -6.20
N MET A 60 -21.69 12.60 -6.23
CA MET A 60 -22.76 13.53 -5.86
C MET A 60 -23.94 13.49 -6.82
N SER A 61 -23.75 13.06 -8.06
CA SER A 61 -24.85 12.87 -9.04
C SER A 61 -25.83 11.78 -8.62
N LEU A 62 -25.45 10.88 -7.68
CA LEU A 62 -26.37 9.92 -7.06
C LEU A 62 -27.42 10.61 -6.18
N LEU A 63 -27.15 11.80 -5.67
CA LEU A 63 -28.10 12.58 -4.85
C LEU A 63 -28.88 13.60 -5.67
N ASP A 64 -28.24 14.24 -6.64
CA ASP A 64 -28.87 15.25 -7.49
C ASP A 64 -28.17 15.25 -8.87
N ARG A 65 -28.78 14.54 -9.82
CA ARG A 65 -28.21 14.36 -11.15
C ARG A 65 -28.15 15.66 -11.93
N ASP A 66 -29.17 16.49 -11.81
CA ASP A 66 -29.28 17.74 -12.60
C ASP A 66 -28.23 18.77 -12.14
N ARG A 67 -27.94 18.79 -10.85
CA ARG A 67 -26.98 19.70 -10.23
C ARG A 67 -25.53 19.33 -10.52
N PHE A 68 -25.25 18.03 -10.70
CA PHE A 68 -23.91 17.48 -10.92
C PHE A 68 -23.75 16.86 -12.31
N GLU A 69 -24.52 17.33 -13.28
CA GLU A 69 -24.44 16.88 -14.67
C GLU A 69 -23.18 17.44 -15.38
N GLY A 70 -22.58 16.59 -16.21
CA GLY A 70 -21.47 16.96 -17.09
C GLY A 70 -20.08 16.72 -16.46
N GLN A 71 -19.07 16.85 -17.32
CA GLN A 71 -17.69 16.64 -16.91
C GLN A 71 -17.16 17.86 -16.15
N TYR A 72 -16.58 17.62 -14.98
CA TYR A 72 -15.91 18.66 -14.19
C TYR A 72 -14.78 19.33 -15.00
N ARG A 73 -14.72 20.67 -14.99
CA ARG A 73 -13.65 21.44 -15.60
C ARG A 73 -13.04 22.39 -14.58
N GLN A 74 -11.77 22.14 -14.26
CA GLN A 74 -11.03 22.94 -13.29
C GLN A 74 -11.05 24.44 -13.65
N GLY A 75 -11.38 25.27 -12.67
CA GLY A 75 -11.49 26.73 -12.84
C GLY A 75 -12.84 27.24 -13.36
N VAL A 76 -13.72 26.38 -13.85
CA VAL A 76 -15.07 26.75 -14.37
C VAL A 76 -16.17 26.23 -13.44
N HIS A 77 -16.05 24.99 -12.97
CA HIS A 77 -17.03 24.38 -12.08
C HIS A 77 -16.58 24.49 -10.60
N ARG A 78 -17.55 24.79 -9.74
CA ARG A 78 -17.42 24.60 -8.29
C ARG A 78 -18.49 23.62 -7.88
N THR A 79 -18.08 22.55 -7.22
CA THR A 79 -19.01 21.55 -6.67
C THR A 79 -19.73 22.18 -5.49
N ASP A 80 -20.98 22.62 -5.69
CA ASP A 80 -21.79 23.18 -4.63
C ASP A 80 -22.59 22.06 -3.92
N THR A 81 -22.13 21.65 -2.76
CA THR A 81 -22.73 20.60 -1.93
C THR A 81 -23.72 21.13 -0.89
N LYS A 82 -24.03 22.43 -0.92
CA LYS A 82 -24.89 23.08 0.07
C LYS A 82 -26.28 22.44 0.10
N GLY A 83 -26.69 21.97 1.28
CA GLY A 83 -27.99 21.33 1.52
C GLY A 83 -28.04 19.84 1.16
N LEU A 84 -27.02 19.28 0.51
CA LEU A 84 -26.93 17.86 0.18
C LEU A 84 -25.91 17.10 1.04
N MET A 85 -24.86 17.75 1.50
CA MET A 85 -23.80 17.14 2.28
C MET A 85 -23.60 17.85 3.62
N ARG A 86 -23.38 17.06 4.66
CA ARG A 86 -22.93 17.53 5.97
C ARG A 86 -21.65 16.79 6.34
N ARG A 87 -20.55 17.53 6.44
CA ARG A 87 -19.29 17.00 6.97
C ARG A 87 -19.26 17.22 8.48
N MET A 88 -18.91 16.17 9.21
CA MET A 88 -18.70 16.19 10.66
C MET A 88 -17.36 15.55 10.95
N VAL A 89 -16.51 16.23 11.70
CA VAL A 89 -15.23 15.70 12.17
C VAL A 89 -15.33 15.40 13.68
N LYS A 90 -14.57 14.41 14.14
CA LYS A 90 -14.65 13.97 15.54
C LYS A 90 -14.33 15.10 16.53
N GLU A 91 -13.46 16.01 16.12
CA GLU A 91 -13.04 17.17 16.92
C GLU A 91 -14.17 18.17 17.20
N ASP A 92 -15.17 18.25 16.30
CA ASP A 92 -16.31 19.16 16.41
C ASP A 92 -17.47 18.54 17.22
N LEU A 93 -17.38 17.24 17.55
CA LEU A 93 -18.46 16.56 18.25
C LEU A 93 -18.38 16.79 19.76
N LEU A 94 -19.47 17.35 20.30
CA LEU A 94 -19.60 17.66 21.71
C LEU A 94 -20.66 16.78 22.38
N THR A 95 -20.47 16.52 23.66
CA THR A 95 -21.52 15.97 24.54
C THR A 95 -22.63 16.99 24.72
N PHE A 96 -23.77 16.57 25.27
CA PHE A 96 -24.87 17.49 25.62
C PHE A 96 -24.45 18.58 26.62
N GLU A 97 -23.37 18.34 27.37
CA GLU A 97 -22.77 19.30 28.33
C GLU A 97 -21.76 20.25 27.69
N GLY A 98 -21.54 20.15 26.35
CA GLY A 98 -20.59 21.00 25.62
C GLY A 98 -19.12 20.59 25.76
N LYS A 99 -18.83 19.40 26.30
CA LYS A 99 -17.46 18.87 26.36
C LYS A 99 -17.13 18.07 25.09
N PRO A 100 -15.86 18.02 24.64
CA PRO A 100 -15.45 17.17 23.53
C PRO A 100 -15.89 15.72 23.76
N LEU A 101 -16.53 15.13 22.73
CA LEU A 101 -16.98 13.73 22.76
C LEU A 101 -15.80 12.75 22.63
N PHE A 102 -14.77 13.16 21.89
CA PHE A 102 -13.56 12.39 21.66
C PHE A 102 -12.34 13.07 22.25
N PRO A 103 -11.32 12.32 22.70
CA PRO A 103 -10.08 12.90 23.16
C PRO A 103 -9.35 13.61 21.99
N GLU A 104 -8.53 14.59 22.32
CA GLU A 104 -7.70 15.31 21.36
C GLU A 104 -6.76 14.35 20.63
N ARG A 105 -6.76 14.42 19.30
CA ARG A 105 -5.81 13.68 18.46
C ARG A 105 -4.51 14.47 18.37
N LYS A 106 -3.39 13.84 18.75
CA LYS A 106 -2.05 14.42 18.64
C LYS A 106 -1.23 13.62 17.66
N ALA A 107 -0.75 14.27 16.60
CA ALA A 107 0.14 13.69 15.61
C ALA A 107 1.55 14.22 15.81
N TYR A 108 2.53 13.32 15.82
CA TYR A 108 3.94 13.62 15.94
C TYR A 108 4.71 12.95 14.79
N THR A 109 5.67 13.67 14.22
CA THR A 109 6.66 13.10 13.32
C THR A 109 7.93 12.82 14.11
N VAL A 110 8.40 11.59 14.07
CA VAL A 110 9.66 11.18 14.69
C VAL A 110 10.73 11.18 13.63
N GLU A 111 11.68 12.10 13.76
CA GLU A 111 12.83 12.21 12.86
C GLU A 111 13.97 11.32 13.35
N TYR A 112 14.74 10.76 12.40
CA TYR A 112 15.92 9.97 12.70
C TYR A 112 16.96 10.13 11.58
N GLU A 113 18.22 9.98 11.93
CA GLU A 113 19.31 10.00 10.97
C GLU A 113 19.73 8.56 10.62
N LEU A 114 19.93 8.31 9.34
CA LEU A 114 20.45 7.03 8.86
C LEU A 114 21.87 6.80 9.40
N SER A 115 22.17 5.57 9.78
CA SER A 115 23.53 5.16 10.06
C SER A 115 24.40 5.24 8.79
N PRO A 116 25.74 5.29 8.92
CA PRO A 116 26.62 5.29 7.75
C PRO A 116 26.37 4.10 6.81
N ALA A 117 26.10 2.92 7.38
CA ALA A 117 25.85 1.71 6.60
C ALA A 117 24.48 1.76 5.88
N GLU A 118 23.44 2.29 6.53
CA GLU A 118 22.14 2.52 5.89
C GLU A 118 22.27 3.55 4.78
N ARG A 119 22.99 4.63 5.00
CA ARG A 119 23.21 5.69 3.99
C ARG A 119 23.90 5.12 2.75
N ASP A 120 24.96 4.33 2.93
CA ASP A 120 25.66 3.65 1.84
C ASP A 120 24.71 2.73 1.04
N LEU A 121 23.87 1.96 1.71
CA LEU A 121 22.84 1.14 1.06
C LEU A 121 21.84 2.00 0.28
N TYR A 122 21.36 3.10 0.86
CA TYR A 122 20.43 4.02 0.21
C TYR A 122 21.01 4.63 -1.06
N GLU A 123 22.26 5.09 -1.00
CA GLU A 123 22.96 5.68 -2.14
C GLU A 123 23.12 4.66 -3.26
N GLN A 124 23.62 3.47 -2.97
CA GLN A 124 23.86 2.43 -3.97
C GLN A 124 22.57 1.93 -4.63
N VAL A 125 21.50 1.68 -3.86
CA VAL A 125 20.20 1.28 -4.42
C VAL A 125 19.58 2.41 -5.23
N THR A 126 19.69 3.66 -4.77
CA THR A 126 19.17 4.83 -5.51
C THR A 126 19.91 5.02 -6.84
N ASP A 127 21.23 4.83 -6.87
CA ASP A 127 22.02 4.92 -8.10
C ASP A 127 21.66 3.81 -9.08
N TYR A 128 21.45 2.59 -8.59
CA TYR A 128 20.94 1.48 -9.41
C TYR A 128 19.58 1.82 -10.00
N VAL A 129 18.62 2.25 -9.18
CA VAL A 129 17.28 2.64 -9.63
C VAL A 129 17.35 3.76 -10.67
N ARG A 130 18.15 4.80 -10.44
CA ARG A 130 18.29 5.93 -11.36
C ARG A 130 18.86 5.49 -12.72
N THR A 131 19.85 4.61 -12.71
CA THR A 131 20.47 4.08 -13.93
C THR A 131 19.46 3.28 -14.74
N GLU A 132 18.76 2.37 -14.11
CA GLU A 132 17.77 1.49 -14.76
C GLU A 132 16.52 2.26 -15.21
N MET A 133 16.09 3.32 -14.47
CA MET A 133 15.01 4.21 -14.90
C MET A 133 15.34 4.92 -16.21
N GLY A 134 16.57 5.39 -16.38
CA GLY A 134 17.01 5.99 -17.64
C GLY A 134 16.99 5.00 -18.81
N GLN A 135 17.21 3.71 -18.56
CA GLN A 135 17.06 2.65 -19.57
C GLN A 135 15.58 2.36 -19.85
N ALA A 136 14.73 2.30 -18.85
CA ALA A 136 13.29 2.09 -18.99
C ALA A 136 12.63 3.19 -19.85
N GLU A 137 13.01 4.45 -19.65
CA GLU A 137 12.55 5.57 -20.46
C GLU A 137 12.96 5.42 -21.93
N ARG A 138 14.20 5.02 -22.21
CA ARG A 138 14.69 4.75 -23.58
C ARG A 138 13.89 3.62 -24.26
N ILE A 139 13.58 2.55 -23.53
CA ILE A 139 12.75 1.45 -24.01
C ILE A 139 11.34 1.95 -24.36
N SER A 140 10.73 2.75 -23.51
CA SER A 140 9.42 3.36 -23.77
C SER A 140 9.42 4.26 -25.00
N GLN A 141 10.47 5.08 -25.18
CA GLN A 141 10.65 5.95 -26.34
C GLN A 141 10.91 5.17 -27.63
N ALA A 142 11.54 3.99 -27.55
CA ALA A 142 11.77 3.09 -28.68
C ALA A 142 10.51 2.32 -29.11
N GLY A 143 9.38 2.49 -28.42
CA GLY A 143 8.07 1.93 -28.80
C GLY A 143 7.56 0.81 -27.88
N ASP A 144 8.37 0.23 -27.01
CA ASP A 144 7.94 -0.77 -26.04
C ASP A 144 7.53 -0.13 -24.70
N LYS A 145 6.44 0.62 -24.74
CA LYS A 145 5.89 1.32 -23.58
C LYS A 145 5.54 0.37 -22.42
N LYS A 146 5.01 -0.82 -22.74
CA LYS A 146 4.62 -1.80 -21.71
C LYS A 146 5.82 -2.24 -20.89
N ARG A 147 6.91 -2.59 -21.53
CA ARG A 147 8.13 -3.01 -20.85
C ARG A 147 8.76 -1.87 -20.06
N GLY A 148 8.86 -0.67 -20.65
CA GLY A 148 9.38 0.49 -19.94
C GLY A 148 8.57 0.82 -18.69
N ASN A 149 7.24 0.78 -18.76
CA ASN A 149 6.36 1.00 -17.60
C ASN A 149 6.57 -0.07 -16.51
N ASN A 150 6.65 -1.35 -16.89
CA ASN A 150 6.89 -2.44 -15.94
C ASN A 150 8.24 -2.29 -15.21
N VAL A 151 9.30 -1.92 -15.95
CA VAL A 151 10.60 -1.65 -15.33
C VAL A 151 10.52 -0.44 -14.39
N GLY A 152 9.92 0.68 -14.83
CA GLY A 152 9.71 1.86 -14.01
C GLY A 152 8.91 1.55 -12.73
N PHE A 153 7.84 0.78 -12.85
CA PHE A 153 7.05 0.32 -11.71
C PHE A 153 7.91 -0.50 -10.73
N ALA A 154 8.64 -1.50 -11.22
CA ALA A 154 9.48 -2.36 -10.40
C ALA A 154 10.52 -1.55 -9.60
N LEU A 155 11.16 -0.57 -10.25
CA LEU A 155 12.16 0.29 -9.62
C LEU A 155 11.56 1.22 -8.56
N THR A 156 10.36 1.76 -8.81
CA THR A 156 9.62 2.56 -7.83
C THR A 156 9.28 1.73 -6.58
N VAL A 157 8.81 0.49 -6.75
CA VAL A 157 8.53 -0.40 -5.64
C VAL A 157 9.81 -0.76 -4.87
N LEU A 158 10.95 -0.95 -5.54
CA LEU A 158 12.22 -1.18 -4.86
C LEU A 158 12.63 0.01 -3.97
N GLN A 159 12.44 1.25 -4.43
CA GLN A 159 12.67 2.44 -3.61
C GLN A 159 11.75 2.48 -2.38
N ARG A 160 10.48 2.14 -2.54
CA ARG A 160 9.54 2.07 -1.40
C ARG A 160 9.98 1.03 -0.38
N ARG A 161 10.42 -0.14 -0.83
CA ARG A 161 10.92 -1.20 0.05
C ARG A 161 12.20 -0.81 0.76
N LEU A 162 13.09 -0.07 0.09
CA LEU A 162 14.29 0.50 0.71
C LEU A 162 13.91 1.47 1.85
N ALA A 163 12.93 2.34 1.62
CA ALA A 163 12.44 3.29 2.63
C ALA A 163 11.66 2.61 3.78
N SER A 164 11.14 1.40 3.54
CA SER A 164 10.39 0.66 4.54
C SER A 164 11.30 -0.02 5.57
N SER A 165 12.16 -0.94 5.14
CA SER A 165 13.10 -1.59 6.04
C SER A 165 14.28 -2.24 5.31
N PRO A 166 15.43 -2.45 6.00
CA PRO A 166 16.55 -3.22 5.45
C PRO A 166 16.19 -4.66 5.06
N GLU A 167 15.22 -5.27 5.75
CA GLU A 167 14.72 -6.61 5.40
C GLU A 167 13.91 -6.59 4.11
N ALA A 168 13.01 -5.61 3.92
CA ALA A 168 12.16 -5.53 2.75
C ALA A 168 12.97 -5.36 1.46
N ILE A 169 13.97 -4.47 1.47
CA ILE A 169 14.83 -4.29 0.30
C ILE A 169 15.71 -5.52 0.06
N LEU A 170 16.30 -6.12 1.10
CA LEU A 170 17.12 -7.32 0.98
C LEU A 170 16.33 -8.45 0.32
N ARG A 171 15.12 -8.76 0.83
CA ARG A 171 14.27 -9.82 0.27
C ARG A 171 13.89 -9.55 -1.18
N SER A 172 13.61 -8.31 -1.53
CA SER A 172 13.30 -7.95 -2.91
C SER A 172 14.48 -8.12 -3.86
N LEU A 173 15.66 -7.69 -3.44
CA LEU A 173 16.86 -7.86 -4.24
C LEU A 173 17.21 -9.36 -4.42
N GLU A 174 17.05 -10.18 -3.36
CA GLU A 174 17.29 -11.63 -3.42
C GLU A 174 16.29 -12.32 -4.36
N ARG A 175 14.98 -12.00 -4.29
CA ARG A 175 13.97 -12.56 -5.20
C ARG A 175 14.25 -12.14 -6.64
N ARG A 176 14.54 -10.87 -6.87
CA ARG A 176 14.86 -10.32 -8.20
C ARG A 176 16.10 -11.03 -8.79
N GLN A 177 17.19 -11.10 -8.04
CA GLN A 177 18.39 -11.82 -8.48
C GLN A 177 18.07 -13.25 -8.88
N TYR A 178 17.37 -14.01 -8.03
CA TYR A 178 17.00 -15.40 -8.32
C TYR A 178 16.18 -15.54 -9.62
N ARG A 179 15.24 -14.64 -9.85
CA ARG A 179 14.40 -14.64 -11.07
C ARG A 179 15.22 -14.30 -12.32
N LEU A 180 16.09 -13.30 -12.25
CA LEU A 180 16.95 -12.93 -13.36
C LEU A 180 18.01 -14.01 -13.66
N ASP A 181 18.56 -14.68 -12.64
CA ASP A 181 19.42 -15.84 -12.82
C ASP A 181 18.71 -17.00 -13.52
N THR A 182 17.47 -17.26 -13.16
CA THR A 182 16.67 -18.29 -13.83
C THR A 182 16.46 -17.92 -15.30
N LYS A 183 16.06 -16.67 -15.57
CA LYS A 183 15.88 -16.15 -16.93
C LYS A 183 17.18 -16.24 -17.74
N LEU A 184 18.33 -15.92 -17.14
CA LEU A 184 19.63 -16.03 -17.81
C LEU A 184 19.93 -17.48 -18.23
N ARG A 185 19.68 -18.46 -17.37
CA ARG A 185 19.87 -19.89 -17.67
C ARG A 185 18.96 -20.35 -18.82
N ASP A 186 17.70 -19.92 -18.80
CA ASP A 186 16.75 -20.27 -19.85
C ASP A 186 17.17 -19.66 -21.20
N MET A 187 17.61 -18.40 -21.23
CA MET A 187 18.15 -17.76 -22.44
C MET A 187 19.40 -18.48 -22.97
N GLN A 188 20.28 -18.94 -22.10
CA GLN A 188 21.48 -19.69 -22.50
C GLN A 188 21.11 -21.03 -23.12
N ARG A 189 20.19 -21.79 -22.51
CA ARG A 189 19.71 -23.08 -23.07
C ARG A 189 19.08 -22.92 -24.44
N ILE A 190 18.21 -21.91 -24.62
CA ILE A 190 17.59 -21.65 -25.93
C ILE A 190 18.64 -21.28 -26.97
N THR A 191 19.67 -20.52 -26.61
CA THR A 191 20.74 -20.17 -27.54
C THR A 191 21.54 -21.40 -27.95
N GLU A 192 21.81 -22.30 -27.00
CA GLU A 192 22.48 -23.60 -27.29
C GLU A 192 21.59 -24.50 -28.16
N ASP A 193 20.31 -24.62 -27.87
CA ASP A 193 19.33 -25.40 -28.63
C ASP A 193 19.13 -24.82 -30.05
N ALA A 194 19.07 -23.50 -30.22
CA ALA A 194 18.99 -22.85 -31.52
C ALA A 194 20.24 -23.09 -32.40
N GLN A 195 21.42 -23.19 -31.78
CA GLN A 195 22.66 -23.57 -32.49
C GLN A 195 22.65 -25.06 -32.91
N SER A 196 21.88 -25.89 -32.20
CA SER A 196 21.69 -27.31 -32.56
C SER A 196 20.54 -27.58 -33.55
N GLY A 197 19.86 -26.54 -34.06
CA GLY A 197 18.83 -26.64 -35.10
C GLY A 197 17.41 -26.88 -34.60
N THR A 198 17.18 -26.86 -33.30
CA THR A 198 15.85 -26.95 -32.68
C THR A 198 15.38 -25.54 -32.34
N ALA A 199 14.65 -24.87 -33.23
CA ALA A 199 14.04 -23.58 -32.95
C ALA A 199 12.84 -23.79 -32.02
N LEU A 200 13.02 -23.44 -30.76
CA LEU A 200 11.93 -23.26 -29.81
C LEU A 200 11.43 -21.82 -29.87
N ASP A 201 10.14 -21.67 -30.07
CA ASP A 201 9.46 -20.39 -30.09
C ASP A 201 9.59 -19.70 -28.72
N PHE A 202 10.15 -18.51 -28.70
CA PHE A 202 10.39 -17.75 -27.50
C PHE A 202 9.04 -17.18 -26.99
N ALA A 203 8.41 -17.86 -26.05
CA ALA A 203 7.34 -17.22 -25.29
C ALA A 203 7.98 -16.08 -24.47
N ALA A 204 7.92 -14.85 -25.00
CA ALA A 204 8.20 -13.68 -24.21
C ALA A 204 7.36 -13.78 -22.92
N ASP A 205 8.01 -13.68 -21.75
CA ASP A 205 7.30 -13.60 -20.48
C ASP A 205 6.23 -12.51 -20.60
N VAL A 206 4.98 -12.92 -20.76
CA VAL A 206 3.86 -12.00 -20.90
C VAL A 206 3.51 -11.52 -19.51
N LEU A 207 4.40 -10.67 -18.97
CA LEU A 207 4.07 -9.96 -17.72
C LEU A 207 2.82 -9.11 -17.97
N PRO A 208 1.89 -9.05 -17.02
CA PRO A 208 0.80 -8.08 -17.07
C PRO A 208 1.37 -6.66 -17.18
N ALA A 209 0.64 -5.75 -17.80
CA ALA A 209 1.03 -4.35 -17.79
C ALA A 209 0.73 -3.77 -16.41
N PHE A 210 1.72 -3.11 -15.81
CA PHE A 210 1.58 -2.39 -14.56
C PHE A 210 2.07 -0.96 -14.73
N SER A 211 1.35 -0.03 -14.13
CA SER A 211 1.78 1.35 -13.95
C SER A 211 1.74 1.72 -12.47
N VAL A 212 2.51 2.75 -12.11
CA VAL A 212 2.52 3.27 -10.72
C VAL A 212 1.14 3.79 -10.36
N ASP A 213 0.48 4.49 -11.31
CA ASP A 213 -0.84 5.08 -11.11
C ASP A 213 -1.91 3.99 -10.83
N GLU A 214 -1.90 2.88 -11.57
CA GLU A 214 -2.82 1.75 -11.33
C GLU A 214 -2.60 1.09 -9.97
N PHE A 215 -1.36 1.05 -9.49
CA PHE A 215 -1.04 0.52 -8.17
C PHE A 215 -1.48 1.46 -7.04
N GLU A 216 -1.41 2.77 -7.27
CA GLU A 216 -1.83 3.79 -6.31
C GLU A 216 -3.35 3.97 -6.28
N ASP A 217 -3.99 3.84 -7.43
CA ASP A 217 -5.45 3.94 -7.64
C ASP A 217 -6.17 2.59 -7.38
N LEU A 218 -5.53 1.57 -6.75
CA LEU A 218 -6.25 0.39 -6.27
C LEU A 218 -7.39 0.85 -5.38
N ASP A 219 -8.57 0.89 -5.99
CA ASP A 219 -9.78 1.40 -5.39
C ASP A 219 -10.15 0.61 -4.13
N GLU A 220 -10.77 1.29 -3.21
CA GLU A 220 -11.45 0.71 -2.05
C GLU A 220 -12.50 -0.36 -2.43
N GLU A 221 -12.87 -0.44 -3.71
CA GLU A 221 -13.76 -1.47 -4.27
C GLU A 221 -13.11 -2.84 -4.43
N THR A 222 -11.77 -2.89 -4.44
CA THR A 222 -11.02 -4.14 -4.60
C THR A 222 -11.23 -5.00 -3.36
N THR A 223 -11.79 -6.19 -3.54
CA THR A 223 -11.95 -7.15 -2.43
C THR A 223 -10.57 -7.53 -1.87
N ASP A 224 -10.51 -7.98 -0.63
CA ASP A 224 -9.26 -8.46 -0.01
C ASP A 224 -8.56 -9.53 -0.87
N GLU A 225 -9.34 -10.37 -1.56
CA GLU A 225 -8.83 -11.44 -2.44
C GLU A 225 -8.26 -10.85 -3.74
N GLU A 226 -8.96 -9.91 -4.36
CA GLU A 226 -8.48 -9.22 -5.57
C GLU A 226 -7.23 -8.39 -5.26
N ARG A 227 -7.20 -7.71 -4.12
CA ARG A 227 -6.03 -6.95 -3.66
C ARG A 227 -4.83 -7.87 -3.43
N ALA A 228 -5.03 -9.02 -2.79
CA ALA A 228 -3.98 -10.00 -2.58
C ALA A 228 -3.44 -10.56 -3.91
N GLN A 229 -4.31 -10.83 -4.88
CA GLN A 229 -3.92 -11.27 -6.23
C GLN A 229 -3.14 -10.17 -6.97
N PHE A 230 -3.57 -8.92 -6.86
CA PHE A 230 -2.89 -7.79 -7.48
C PHE A 230 -1.50 -7.56 -6.85
N GLU A 231 -1.39 -7.63 -5.52
CA GLU A 231 -0.09 -7.55 -4.82
C GLU A 231 0.85 -8.67 -5.27
N GLU A 232 0.34 -9.91 -5.44
CA GLU A 232 1.13 -11.04 -5.93
C GLU A 232 1.62 -10.83 -7.37
N GLN A 233 0.76 -10.32 -8.26
CA GLN A 233 1.13 -9.98 -9.64
C GLN A 233 2.13 -8.81 -9.69
N ALA A 234 1.95 -7.80 -8.86
CA ALA A 234 2.89 -6.69 -8.72
C ALA A 234 4.26 -7.18 -8.27
N ASP A 235 4.31 -8.08 -7.30
CA ASP A 235 5.55 -8.71 -6.84
C ASP A 235 6.24 -9.49 -7.97
N GLN A 236 5.50 -10.22 -8.80
CA GLN A 236 6.06 -10.90 -9.97
C GLN A 236 6.67 -9.92 -10.97
N VAL A 237 6.02 -8.77 -11.22
CA VAL A 237 6.58 -7.74 -12.11
C VAL A 237 7.83 -7.13 -11.49
N VAL A 238 7.85 -6.83 -10.19
CA VAL A 238 9.03 -6.31 -9.48
C VAL A 238 10.22 -7.26 -9.59
N ASP A 239 9.96 -8.56 -9.49
CA ASP A 239 11.00 -9.59 -9.51
C ASP A 239 11.55 -9.86 -10.93
N LEU A 240 10.74 -9.71 -12.00
CA LEU A 240 11.05 -10.13 -13.36
C LEU A 240 11.33 -8.99 -14.35
N ALA A 241 10.76 -7.79 -14.11
CA ALA A 241 10.91 -6.68 -15.04
C ALA A 241 12.37 -6.20 -15.08
N THR A 242 12.98 -6.24 -16.27
CA THR A 242 14.38 -5.82 -16.51
C THR A 242 14.50 -5.01 -17.78
N ALA A 243 15.37 -4.01 -17.76
CA ALA A 243 15.76 -3.25 -18.95
C ALA A 243 16.71 -4.05 -19.86
N ALA A 244 17.45 -5.05 -19.33
CA ALA A 244 18.42 -5.84 -20.06
C ALA A 244 17.77 -6.61 -21.24
N GLN A 245 18.32 -6.44 -22.43
CA GLN A 245 17.85 -7.08 -23.68
C GLN A 245 18.72 -8.24 -24.12
N THR A 246 19.96 -8.27 -23.65
CA THR A 246 20.98 -9.23 -24.07
C THR A 246 21.52 -10.00 -22.87
N ILE A 247 22.07 -11.20 -23.13
CA ILE A 247 22.73 -12.02 -22.10
C ILE A 247 23.85 -11.25 -21.38
N PRO A 248 24.73 -10.49 -22.06
CA PRO A 248 25.74 -9.68 -21.37
C PRO A 248 25.15 -8.60 -20.44
N GLU A 249 24.12 -7.88 -20.87
CA GLU A 249 23.44 -6.87 -20.04
C GLU A 249 22.81 -7.50 -18.81
N LEU A 250 22.13 -8.64 -18.96
CA LEU A 250 21.50 -9.36 -17.87
C LEU A 250 22.55 -9.84 -16.84
N ARG A 251 23.73 -10.30 -17.29
CA ARG A 251 24.84 -10.66 -16.39
C ARG A 251 25.35 -9.46 -15.60
N VAL A 252 25.44 -8.29 -16.22
CA VAL A 252 25.86 -7.05 -15.54
C VAL A 252 24.85 -6.68 -14.46
N GLU A 253 23.56 -6.71 -14.78
CA GLU A 253 22.49 -6.41 -13.79
C GLU A 253 22.54 -7.38 -12.62
N ILE A 254 22.68 -8.69 -12.86
CA ILE A 254 22.81 -9.72 -11.82
C ILE A 254 24.01 -9.44 -10.91
N ALA A 255 25.16 -9.08 -11.46
CA ALA A 255 26.35 -8.75 -10.68
C ALA A 255 26.13 -7.51 -9.79
N ILE A 256 25.46 -6.48 -10.29
CA ILE A 256 25.06 -5.31 -9.50
C ILE A 256 24.15 -5.72 -8.34
N LEU A 257 23.15 -6.57 -8.61
CA LEU A 257 22.24 -7.07 -7.57
C LEU A 257 22.99 -7.87 -6.49
N GLU A 258 23.99 -8.68 -6.86
CA GLU A 258 24.82 -9.41 -5.90
C GLU A 258 25.56 -8.47 -4.95
N ASP A 259 26.10 -7.37 -5.47
CA ASP A 259 26.77 -6.36 -4.67
C ASP A 259 25.80 -5.65 -3.72
N LEU A 260 24.63 -5.23 -4.21
CA LEU A 260 23.59 -4.62 -3.41
C LEU A 260 23.08 -5.55 -2.30
N ILE A 261 22.88 -6.84 -2.60
CA ILE A 261 22.49 -7.86 -1.63
C ILE A 261 23.55 -7.99 -0.53
N ARG A 262 24.84 -7.95 -0.90
CA ARG A 262 25.94 -8.02 0.07
C ARG A 262 25.91 -6.84 1.03
N VAL A 263 25.67 -5.64 0.52
CA VAL A 263 25.56 -4.42 1.34
C VAL A 263 24.31 -4.49 2.22
N ALA A 264 23.14 -4.85 1.66
CA ALA A 264 21.89 -4.96 2.41
C ALA A 264 21.98 -6.02 3.54
N ARG A 265 22.60 -7.18 3.27
CA ARG A 265 22.86 -8.21 4.31
C ARG A 265 23.73 -7.68 5.43
N ARG A 266 24.76 -6.87 5.13
CA ARG A 266 25.62 -6.25 6.15
C ARG A 266 24.82 -5.33 7.06
N VAL A 267 24.01 -4.41 6.48
CA VAL A 267 23.13 -3.52 7.25
C VAL A 267 22.20 -4.34 8.15
N ARG A 268 21.59 -5.39 7.60
CA ARG A 268 20.66 -6.26 8.33
C ARG A 268 21.33 -6.99 9.50
N LEU A 269 22.57 -7.44 9.33
CA LEU A 269 23.32 -8.19 10.36
C LEU A 269 23.89 -7.28 11.46
N GLN A 270 24.23 -6.04 11.14
CA GLN A 270 24.76 -5.08 12.11
C GLN A 270 23.71 -4.60 13.10
N ASP A 271 22.44 -4.89 12.86
CA ASP A 271 21.29 -4.47 13.67
C ASP A 271 21.25 -2.95 13.94
N ASP A 272 21.73 -2.16 12.96
CA ASP A 272 21.86 -0.70 13.02
C ASP A 272 20.71 0.00 12.27
N ASP A 273 19.50 -0.58 12.32
CA ASP A 273 18.27 0.00 11.76
C ASP A 273 17.78 1.12 12.68
N LYS A 274 18.04 2.36 12.30
CA LYS A 274 17.67 3.55 13.09
C LYS A 274 16.15 3.75 13.19
N LYS A 275 15.43 3.37 12.16
CA LYS A 275 13.96 3.41 12.16
C LYS A 275 13.39 2.43 13.19
N TRP A 276 13.92 1.21 13.25
CA TRP A 276 13.57 0.24 14.28
C TRP A 276 13.93 0.74 15.69
N VAL A 277 15.10 1.35 15.87
CA VAL A 277 15.51 1.90 17.17
C VAL A 277 14.51 2.92 17.68
N GLN A 278 13.99 3.80 16.80
CA GLN A 278 12.95 4.77 17.18
C GLN A 278 11.65 4.08 17.56
N LEU A 279 11.19 3.11 16.75
CA LEU A 279 9.99 2.35 17.08
C LEU A 279 10.14 1.63 18.45
N ARG A 280 11.31 1.02 18.68
CA ARG A 280 11.59 0.35 19.95
C ARG A 280 11.49 1.32 21.15
N THR A 281 12.03 2.52 21.03
CA THR A 281 11.93 3.55 22.07
C THR A 281 10.47 3.90 22.34
N ILE A 282 9.67 4.12 21.30
CA ILE A 282 8.22 4.38 21.44
C ILE A 282 7.51 3.21 22.15
N LEU A 283 7.83 1.97 21.77
CA LEU A 283 7.24 0.78 22.40
C LEU A 283 7.61 0.69 23.88
N ASP A 284 8.88 0.90 24.23
CA ASP A 284 9.35 0.87 25.61
C ASP A 284 8.69 1.96 26.46
N GLU A 285 8.60 3.20 25.99
CA GLU A 285 7.99 4.31 26.70
C GLU A 285 6.48 4.13 26.91
N GLN A 286 5.76 3.66 25.89
CA GLN A 286 4.30 3.57 25.95
C GLN A 286 3.80 2.34 26.71
N LEU A 287 4.53 1.24 26.66
CA LEU A 287 4.15 0.00 27.36
C LEU A 287 4.47 0.05 28.86
N LEU A 288 5.35 0.96 29.28
CA LEU A 288 5.54 1.29 30.71
C LEU A 288 4.35 2.10 31.29
N THR A 289 3.51 2.67 30.44
CA THR A 289 2.32 3.42 30.87
C THR A 289 1.09 2.53 30.85
N HIS A 290 0.29 2.58 31.91
CA HIS A 290 -0.98 1.87 32.00
C HIS A 290 -2.13 2.81 31.63
N ASP A 291 -3.21 2.27 31.13
CA ASP A 291 -4.43 3.02 30.92
C ASP A 291 -5.15 3.31 32.27
N GLY A 292 -6.24 4.06 32.21
CA GLY A 292 -7.02 4.39 33.41
C GLY A 292 -7.65 3.19 34.15
N SER A 293 -7.66 2.01 33.51
CA SER A 293 -8.11 0.73 34.10
C SER A 293 -6.97 -0.11 34.71
N GLY A 294 -5.73 0.33 34.56
CA GLY A 294 -4.54 -0.38 35.02
C GLY A 294 -4.00 -1.44 34.03
N ASP A 295 -4.60 -1.53 32.83
CA ASP A 295 -4.13 -2.40 31.76
C ASP A 295 -3.00 -1.73 30.97
N ALA A 296 -2.10 -2.54 30.39
CA ALA A 296 -1.09 -2.06 29.48
C ALA A 296 -1.73 -1.38 28.25
N ARG A 297 -1.17 -0.24 27.84
CA ARG A 297 -1.61 0.46 26.63
C ARG A 297 -1.35 -0.38 25.39
N LYS A 298 -2.29 -0.39 24.45
CA LYS A 298 -2.20 -1.13 23.20
C LYS A 298 -1.83 -0.22 22.05
N ILE A 299 -0.99 -0.74 21.17
CA ILE A 299 -0.39 0.00 20.05
C ILE A 299 -0.71 -0.70 18.75
N ILE A 300 -1.07 0.08 17.73
CA ILE A 300 -1.16 -0.39 16.34
C ILE A 300 0.02 0.17 15.57
N VAL A 301 0.69 -0.68 14.80
CA VAL A 301 1.78 -0.28 13.92
C VAL A 301 1.40 -0.68 12.49
N PHE A 302 1.32 0.32 11.62
CA PHE A 302 1.06 0.12 10.19
C PHE A 302 2.36 0.13 9.39
N THR A 303 2.46 -0.80 8.42
CA THR A 303 3.53 -0.86 7.42
C THR A 303 2.94 -1.24 6.05
N GLU A 304 3.56 -0.83 4.96
CA GLU A 304 3.10 -1.16 3.60
C GLU A 304 3.45 -2.60 3.20
N HIS A 305 4.61 -3.10 3.65
CA HIS A 305 5.20 -4.33 3.10
C HIS A 305 5.15 -5.50 4.06
N ARG A 306 4.76 -6.69 3.54
CA ARG A 306 4.72 -7.94 4.32
C ARG A 306 6.10 -8.34 4.87
N ASP A 307 7.17 -8.10 4.10
CA ASP A 307 8.54 -8.38 4.55
C ASP A 307 8.89 -7.54 5.78
N THR A 308 8.51 -6.25 5.79
CA THR A 308 8.68 -5.37 6.96
C THR A 308 7.80 -5.80 8.12
N LEU A 309 6.55 -6.21 7.86
CA LEU A 309 5.66 -6.72 8.91
C LEU A 309 6.27 -7.93 9.61
N GLY A 310 6.76 -8.93 8.86
CA GLY A 310 7.42 -10.10 9.41
C GLY A 310 8.71 -9.76 10.18
N TYR A 311 9.49 -8.81 9.65
CA TYR A 311 10.68 -8.29 10.31
C TYR A 311 10.35 -7.64 11.66
N LEU A 312 9.36 -6.75 11.71
CA LEU A 312 8.92 -6.09 12.93
C LEU A 312 8.33 -7.09 13.93
N GLN A 313 7.56 -8.06 13.46
CA GLN A 313 7.03 -9.12 14.32
C GLN A 313 8.15 -9.88 15.04
N ALA A 314 9.18 -10.30 14.31
CA ALA A 314 10.32 -11.00 14.90
C ALA A 314 11.07 -10.12 15.92
N LYS A 315 11.31 -8.86 15.59
CA LYS A 315 11.99 -7.88 16.48
C LYS A 315 11.20 -7.61 17.75
N ILE A 316 9.91 -7.34 17.64
CA ILE A 316 9.03 -7.02 18.78
C ILE A 316 8.86 -8.27 19.67
N THR A 317 8.66 -9.45 19.05
CA THR A 317 8.58 -10.72 19.81
C THR A 317 9.86 -10.97 20.60
N ALA A 318 11.02 -10.73 19.98
CA ALA A 318 12.31 -10.90 20.67
C ALA A 318 12.49 -9.88 21.83
N GLN A 319 12.05 -8.64 21.64
CA GLN A 319 12.12 -7.60 22.68
C GLN A 319 11.25 -7.94 23.90
N PHE A 320 10.03 -8.42 23.68
CA PHE A 320 9.12 -8.77 24.78
C PHE A 320 9.34 -10.18 25.34
N GLY A 321 10.09 -11.01 24.63
CA GLY A 321 10.33 -12.40 25.04
C GLY A 321 9.08 -13.29 25.02
N ARG A 322 7.97 -12.83 24.41
CA ARG A 322 6.67 -13.52 24.36
C ARG A 322 6.08 -13.44 22.97
N ALA A 323 5.72 -14.59 22.40
CA ALA A 323 5.13 -14.66 21.06
C ALA A 323 3.69 -14.14 21.00
N ASP A 324 2.97 -14.15 22.12
CA ASP A 324 1.59 -13.67 22.23
C ASP A 324 1.47 -12.16 22.41
N SER A 325 2.59 -11.45 22.61
CA SER A 325 2.60 -9.99 22.72
C SER A 325 2.22 -9.27 21.43
N VAL A 326 2.36 -9.93 20.28
CA VAL A 326 2.13 -9.36 18.94
C VAL A 326 1.15 -10.21 18.15
N VAL A 327 0.20 -9.55 17.50
CA VAL A 327 -0.65 -10.16 16.47
C VAL A 327 -0.47 -9.42 15.16
N THR A 328 -0.66 -10.13 14.05
CA THR A 328 -0.45 -9.57 12.71
C THR A 328 -1.70 -9.72 11.85
N ILE A 329 -2.01 -8.70 11.05
CA ILE A 329 -3.06 -8.72 10.05
C ILE A 329 -2.51 -8.12 8.74
N HIS A 330 -2.68 -8.83 7.63
CA HIS A 330 -2.28 -8.38 6.29
C HIS A 330 -3.27 -8.85 5.22
N GLY A 331 -3.15 -8.40 3.99
CA GLY A 331 -4.09 -8.71 2.90
C GLY A 331 -4.35 -10.20 2.68
N GLY A 332 -3.31 -11.05 2.86
CA GLY A 332 -3.45 -12.51 2.76
C GLY A 332 -3.94 -13.21 4.03
N THR A 333 -4.29 -12.48 5.10
CA THR A 333 -4.82 -13.09 6.33
C THR A 333 -6.27 -13.52 6.11
N ARG A 334 -6.59 -14.80 6.35
CA ARG A 334 -7.94 -15.31 6.20
C ARG A 334 -8.91 -14.61 7.16
N ARG A 335 -10.17 -14.50 6.76
CA ARG A 335 -11.21 -13.79 7.52
C ARG A 335 -11.33 -14.29 8.97
N GLU A 336 -11.24 -15.60 9.18
CA GLU A 336 -11.30 -16.21 10.52
C GLU A 336 -10.09 -15.85 11.37
N ASP A 337 -8.88 -15.92 10.79
CA ASP A 337 -7.63 -15.56 11.47
C ASP A 337 -7.59 -14.07 11.81
N ARG A 338 -8.13 -13.20 10.90
CA ARG A 338 -8.28 -11.77 11.13
C ARG A 338 -9.21 -11.49 12.32
N LYS A 339 -10.34 -12.21 12.40
CA LYS A 339 -11.24 -12.11 13.55
C LYS A 339 -10.56 -12.54 14.85
N LEU A 340 -9.84 -13.66 14.83
CA LEU A 340 -9.11 -14.18 15.99
C LEU A 340 -8.01 -13.20 16.44
N ALA A 341 -7.23 -12.64 15.51
CA ALA A 341 -6.20 -11.64 15.81
C ALA A 341 -6.80 -10.39 16.46
N ARG A 342 -7.94 -9.90 15.94
CA ARG A 342 -8.68 -8.79 16.54
C ARG A 342 -9.19 -9.10 17.93
N GLU A 343 -9.80 -10.26 18.15
CA GLU A 343 -10.31 -10.68 19.46
C GLU A 343 -9.16 -10.79 20.48
N ARG A 344 -8.04 -11.36 20.07
CA ARG A 344 -6.82 -11.41 20.91
C ARG A 344 -6.33 -10.02 21.24
N PHE A 345 -6.19 -9.13 20.25
CA PHE A 345 -5.76 -7.77 20.50
C PHE A 345 -6.72 -7.02 21.41
N THR A 346 -8.03 -7.23 21.30
CA THR A 346 -9.02 -6.52 22.12
C THR A 346 -9.06 -7.03 23.54
N HIS A 347 -9.06 -8.35 23.74
CA HIS A 347 -9.41 -8.95 25.04
C HIS A 347 -8.22 -9.56 25.80
N ASN A 348 -7.13 -9.93 25.12
CA ASN A 348 -5.98 -10.50 25.81
C ASN A 348 -5.06 -9.38 26.32
N PRO A 349 -4.84 -9.24 27.66
CA PRO A 349 -3.95 -8.21 28.21
C PRO A 349 -2.49 -8.40 27.80
N ASP A 350 -2.06 -9.62 27.50
CA ASP A 350 -0.70 -9.94 27.08
C ASP A 350 -0.40 -9.52 25.63
N THR A 351 -1.44 -9.37 24.80
CA THR A 351 -1.31 -8.93 23.40
C THR A 351 -1.37 -7.40 23.36
N VAL A 352 -0.22 -6.77 23.26
CA VAL A 352 -0.08 -5.30 23.36
C VAL A 352 0.17 -4.61 22.01
N VAL A 353 0.65 -5.34 20.99
CA VAL A 353 0.94 -4.78 19.68
C VAL A 353 0.13 -5.49 18.59
N LEU A 354 -0.51 -4.70 17.73
CA LEU A 354 -1.08 -5.16 16.47
C LEU A 354 -0.22 -4.60 15.33
N LEU A 355 0.37 -5.47 14.53
CA LEU A 355 1.02 -5.10 13.27
C LEU A 355 0.04 -5.30 12.11
N ALA A 356 -0.12 -4.30 11.28
CA ALA A 356 -1.08 -4.35 10.18
C ALA A 356 -0.48 -3.77 8.88
N THR A 357 -0.88 -4.33 7.74
CA THR A 357 -0.73 -3.65 6.44
C THR A 357 -2.00 -2.87 6.12
N ASP A 358 -1.94 -1.94 5.16
CA ASP A 358 -3.10 -1.11 4.76
C ASP A 358 -4.33 -1.93 4.38
N ALA A 359 -4.13 -3.08 3.73
CA ALA A 359 -5.20 -4.02 3.39
C ALA A 359 -5.97 -4.55 4.62
N ALA A 360 -5.46 -4.34 5.83
CA ALA A 360 -6.06 -4.77 7.07
C ALA A 360 -6.83 -3.65 7.79
N GLY A 361 -6.64 -2.40 7.40
CA GLY A 361 -7.21 -1.23 8.11
C GLY A 361 -8.71 -1.07 7.93
N GLU A 362 -9.29 -1.59 6.86
CA GLU A 362 -10.71 -1.42 6.55
C GLU A 362 -11.60 -2.28 7.46
N GLY A 363 -12.58 -1.63 8.10
CA GLY A 363 -13.61 -2.31 8.90
C GLY A 363 -13.14 -2.91 10.22
N LEU A 364 -11.95 -2.59 10.69
CA LEU A 364 -11.47 -3.02 11.99
C LEU A 364 -11.85 -1.97 13.07
N ASN A 365 -12.74 -2.37 13.98
CA ASN A 365 -12.94 -1.58 15.20
C ASN A 365 -11.77 -1.81 16.16
N LEU A 366 -10.82 -0.90 16.17
CA LEU A 366 -9.59 -0.97 16.97
C LEU A 366 -9.57 0.06 18.11
N GLN A 367 -10.74 0.45 18.61
CA GLN A 367 -10.90 1.46 19.68
C GLN A 367 -10.16 1.15 20.98
N ARG A 368 -9.68 -0.11 21.15
CA ARG A 368 -8.87 -0.48 22.31
C ARG A 368 -7.43 0.03 22.22
N ALA A 369 -6.96 0.42 21.03
CA ALA A 369 -5.63 1.00 20.87
C ALA A 369 -5.61 2.46 21.29
N HIS A 370 -4.55 2.85 21.99
CA HIS A 370 -4.34 4.22 22.46
C HIS A 370 -3.35 4.98 21.57
N LEU A 371 -2.50 4.26 20.86
CA LEU A 371 -1.47 4.81 20.01
C LEU A 371 -1.45 4.09 18.66
N MET A 372 -1.31 4.87 17.61
CA MET A 372 -1.10 4.39 16.25
C MET A 372 0.25 4.90 15.74
N VAL A 373 1.05 4.00 15.18
CA VAL A 373 2.33 4.32 14.56
C VAL A 373 2.27 3.96 13.09
N ASN A 374 2.47 4.93 12.22
CA ASN A 374 2.72 4.69 10.80
C ASN A 374 4.23 4.46 10.64
N TYR A 375 4.65 3.19 10.57
CA TYR A 375 6.04 2.85 10.31
C TYR A 375 6.45 3.25 8.89
N ASP A 376 5.54 3.02 7.93
CA ASP A 376 5.62 3.55 6.57
C ASP A 376 4.43 4.46 6.30
N LEU A 377 4.66 5.55 5.58
CA LEU A 377 3.60 6.42 5.09
C LEU A 377 3.16 5.92 3.71
N PRO A 378 1.88 5.62 3.51
CA PRO A 378 1.38 5.29 2.18
C PRO A 378 1.49 6.49 1.25
N TRP A 379 1.70 6.23 -0.03
CA TRP A 379 1.78 7.29 -1.04
C TRP A 379 0.43 8.00 -1.24
N ASN A 380 -0.66 7.24 -1.16
CA ASN A 380 -1.99 7.81 -1.20
C ASN A 380 -2.35 8.37 0.20
N PRO A 381 -2.46 9.70 0.36
CA PRO A 381 -2.77 10.32 1.65
C PRO A 381 -4.12 9.88 2.22
N ASN A 382 -5.08 9.50 1.38
CA ASN A 382 -6.39 9.01 1.82
C ASN A 382 -6.26 7.73 2.66
N ARG A 383 -5.26 6.89 2.40
CA ARG A 383 -4.99 5.69 3.21
C ARG A 383 -4.57 6.02 4.64
N ILE A 384 -3.95 7.19 4.87
CA ILE A 384 -3.62 7.65 6.22
C ILE A 384 -4.90 8.03 6.98
N GLU A 385 -5.87 8.62 6.29
CA GLU A 385 -7.17 8.99 6.89
C GLU A 385 -8.02 7.75 7.20
N GLN A 386 -7.85 6.67 6.45
CA GLN A 386 -8.53 5.39 6.64
C GLN A 386 -7.95 4.56 7.80
N ARG A 387 -6.67 4.72 8.13
CA ARG A 387 -6.03 4.10 9.31
C ARG A 387 -6.53 4.75 10.60
#